data_14948aa0f6f192d78900f258d902152e
#
_entry.id   14948aa0f6f192d78900f258d902152e
#
_cell.length_a   1.000
_cell.length_b   1.000
_cell.length_c   1.000
_cell.angle_alpha   90.00
_cell.angle_beta   90.00
_cell.angle_gamma   90.00
#
_symmetry.space_group_name_H-M   'P 1'
#
loop_
_entity.id
_entity.type
_entity.pdbx_description
1 polymer ?
#
loop_
_entity_poly.entity_id
_entity_poly.type
_entity_poly.pdbx_seq_one_letter_code
_entity_poly.pdbx_strand_id
1 'polypeptide(L)'
;MEEISNFIKTIMEKDLEEGRVKQIVTRFPPEPNAYLHIGHARAIINDFELAKAFGGYTNLRFDDTNPVNEGAEYVDAIINDIRWLGYEPKNIFFGSDYFEEQYNRAVLLIKKGLAYVDDLSADEITAYRGTLTEPGKESPCRNRSIEENLKLFQEMRDGKYGNGEKTLRAKIDMGHPNINMRDPVIYRILHVPHHRQGTKWCIYPMYDFAHPLQDAIEGVTHSMCSLEFDNHRILYDWFVEKCEMPHVPHQYEFGRLNLTNTVMSKRYLRQLVDQGYVTGYDDPRMPTLVALKRKGFTPGAIRSFILYTGLSRINSVTNAEELDNYLREEQKLIATRPMAVLNPLKVVIDNYPEGQVEYLEASNNMENPELGTRKIAFGKYLYIEKEDFIEEKPNRKWKRLSLDDEVRLMHAYFIKCNSVTKDNDGNIVELHCTYDVETKSGSGFEGRKPNGTIHFVEVTTALKATFNLYEPLVFDETEETKNKSFIERLNPNSWVKLEGFVEASLKDTKPLDRYQFIRNGYYCTDKESTEEHLIFNRTCPLKSSFN
;
A
#
# COMPACT_ATOMS: atom_id res chain seq x y z
N MET A 1 3.17 -7.59 21.63
CA MET A 1 2.36 -6.63 20.83
C MET A 1 2.60 -5.28 21.46
N GLU A 2 3.14 -4.33 20.72
CA GLU A 2 3.25 -2.96 21.22
C GLU A 2 1.85 -2.41 21.49
N GLU A 3 1.69 -1.80 22.63
CA GLU A 3 0.41 -1.24 23.05
C GLU A 3 0.12 0.01 22.21
N ILE A 4 -1.00 0.00 21.45
CA ILE A 4 -1.41 1.16 20.66
C ILE A 4 -1.65 2.32 21.62
N SER A 5 -0.86 3.38 21.50
CA SER A 5 -1.03 4.61 22.26
C SER A 5 -1.22 5.78 21.32
N ASN A 6 -2.41 6.35 21.29
CA ASN A 6 -2.71 7.57 20.53
C ASN A 6 -3.92 8.29 21.13
N PHE A 7 -4.13 9.54 20.69
CA PHE A 7 -5.21 10.40 21.25
C PHE A 7 -6.62 9.83 21.03
N ILE A 8 -6.88 9.08 19.94
CA ILE A 8 -8.19 8.46 19.69
C ILE A 8 -8.44 7.33 20.68
N LYS A 9 -7.43 6.50 20.99
CA LYS A 9 -7.53 5.48 22.03
C LYS A 9 -7.96 6.10 23.37
N THR A 10 -7.32 7.19 23.77
CA THR A 10 -7.67 7.91 25.02
C THR A 10 -9.11 8.44 25.00
N ILE A 11 -9.60 8.91 23.84
CA ILE A 11 -11.00 9.33 23.71
C ILE A 11 -11.94 8.13 23.86
N MET A 12 -11.65 7.01 23.20
CA MET A 12 -12.45 5.78 23.28
C MET A 12 -12.54 5.25 24.72
N GLU A 13 -11.40 5.25 25.44
CA GLU A 13 -11.33 4.87 26.86
C GLU A 13 -12.29 5.73 27.69
N LYS A 14 -12.19 7.04 27.54
CA LYS A 14 -13.04 7.99 28.26
C LYS A 14 -14.53 7.82 27.92
N ASP A 15 -14.88 7.61 26.66
CA ASP A 15 -16.26 7.46 26.22
C ASP A 15 -16.91 6.18 26.77
N LEU A 16 -16.12 5.11 26.94
CA LEU A 16 -16.54 3.87 27.60
C LEU A 16 -16.69 4.07 29.11
N GLU A 17 -15.71 4.71 29.78
CA GLU A 17 -15.72 4.98 31.22
C GLU A 17 -16.90 5.88 31.64
N GLU A 18 -17.18 6.91 30.85
CA GLU A 18 -18.28 7.83 31.07
C GLU A 18 -19.65 7.26 30.64
N GLY A 19 -19.65 6.06 30.03
CA GLY A 19 -20.90 5.41 29.58
C GLY A 19 -21.54 6.07 28.36
N ARG A 20 -20.82 6.93 27.62
CA ARG A 20 -21.33 7.55 26.39
C ARG A 20 -21.59 6.51 25.32
N VAL A 21 -20.76 5.48 25.25
CA VAL A 21 -20.94 4.32 24.39
C VAL A 21 -20.79 3.03 25.19
N LYS A 22 -21.47 1.97 24.75
CA LYS A 22 -21.37 0.65 25.39
C LYS A 22 -20.34 -0.26 24.72
N GLN A 23 -20.04 0.01 23.47
CA GLN A 23 -19.13 -0.74 22.63
C GLN A 23 -18.51 0.20 21.59
N ILE A 24 -17.26 -0.03 21.24
CA ILE A 24 -16.62 0.72 20.17
C ILE A 24 -16.99 0.10 18.82
N VAL A 25 -17.55 0.91 17.95
CA VAL A 25 -17.87 0.56 16.57
C VAL A 25 -17.23 1.59 15.64
N THR A 26 -16.34 1.14 14.79
CA THR A 26 -15.67 1.94 13.76
C THR A 26 -16.11 1.49 12.38
N ARG A 27 -15.69 2.20 11.35
CA ARG A 27 -15.92 1.78 9.96
C ARG A 27 -14.82 2.29 9.03
N PHE A 28 -14.50 1.53 8.00
CA PHE A 28 -13.73 1.98 6.86
C PHE A 28 -14.67 2.23 5.67
N PRO A 29 -14.79 3.49 5.14
CA PRO A 29 -15.80 3.87 4.17
C PRO A 29 -15.19 4.21 2.79
N PRO A 30 -14.58 3.25 2.05
CA PRO A 30 -14.00 3.56 0.75
C PRO A 30 -15.07 3.82 -0.31
N GLU A 31 -14.78 4.74 -1.24
CA GLU A 31 -15.49 4.80 -2.52
C GLU A 31 -15.03 3.63 -3.41
N PRO A 32 -15.93 2.85 -4.04
CA PRO A 32 -15.57 1.72 -4.89
C PRO A 32 -15.15 2.16 -6.31
N ASN A 33 -14.09 2.97 -6.41
CA ASN A 33 -13.69 3.64 -7.64
C ASN A 33 -12.16 3.69 -7.86
N ALA A 34 -11.39 2.97 -7.03
CA ALA A 34 -9.94 2.80 -7.16
C ALA A 34 -9.41 1.66 -6.29
N TYR A 35 -8.21 1.19 -6.61
CA TYR A 35 -7.44 0.30 -5.76
C TYR A 35 -6.93 1.01 -4.51
N LEU A 36 -6.87 0.28 -3.39
CA LEU A 36 -6.32 0.81 -2.13
C LEU A 36 -4.80 0.97 -2.22
N HIS A 37 -4.27 1.96 -1.52
CA HIS A 37 -2.84 2.20 -1.38
C HIS A 37 -2.42 2.26 0.10
N ILE A 38 -1.13 2.35 0.37
CA ILE A 38 -0.56 2.36 1.74
C ILE A 38 -1.20 3.42 2.65
N GLY A 39 -1.65 4.55 2.10
CA GLY A 39 -2.38 5.58 2.87
C GLY A 39 -3.74 5.09 3.37
N HIS A 40 -4.45 4.25 2.60
CA HIS A 40 -5.69 3.60 3.04
C HIS A 40 -5.41 2.52 4.10
N ALA A 41 -4.28 1.81 4.01
CA ALA A 41 -3.88 0.85 5.04
C ALA A 41 -3.79 1.50 6.42
N ARG A 42 -3.38 2.80 6.50
CA ARG A 42 -3.37 3.53 7.77
C ARG A 42 -4.77 3.64 8.39
N ALA A 43 -5.78 4.00 7.62
CA ALA A 43 -7.16 4.06 8.10
C ALA A 43 -7.64 2.66 8.52
N ILE A 44 -7.52 1.66 7.64
CA ILE A 44 -7.95 0.29 7.88
C ILE A 44 -7.33 -0.25 9.17
N ILE A 45 -6.00 -0.23 9.29
CA ILE A 45 -5.29 -0.81 10.43
C ILE A 45 -5.72 -0.11 11.73
N ASN A 46 -5.83 1.22 11.74
CA ASN A 46 -6.23 1.94 12.93
C ASN A 46 -7.71 1.71 13.29
N ASP A 47 -8.62 1.70 12.32
CA ASP A 47 -10.03 1.39 12.55
C ASP A 47 -10.20 0.01 13.20
N PHE A 48 -9.53 -1.02 12.65
CA PHE A 48 -9.66 -2.39 13.14
C PHE A 48 -8.93 -2.62 14.47
N GLU A 49 -7.68 -2.16 14.60
CA GLU A 49 -6.89 -2.41 15.81
C GLU A 49 -7.43 -1.63 17.02
N LEU A 50 -7.91 -0.39 16.83
CA LEU A 50 -8.54 0.38 17.91
C LEU A 50 -9.85 -0.28 18.36
N ALA A 51 -10.75 -0.62 17.44
CA ALA A 51 -11.99 -1.29 17.81
C ALA A 51 -11.72 -2.62 18.54
N LYS A 52 -10.78 -3.43 18.03
CA LYS A 52 -10.38 -4.70 18.62
C LYS A 52 -9.81 -4.54 20.04
N ALA A 53 -9.01 -3.48 20.29
CA ALA A 53 -8.41 -3.22 21.60
C ALA A 53 -9.46 -3.07 22.71
N PHE A 54 -10.68 -2.67 22.38
CA PHE A 54 -11.82 -2.49 23.30
C PHE A 54 -12.91 -3.57 23.16
N GLY A 55 -12.62 -4.71 22.49
CA GLY A 55 -13.61 -5.75 22.24
C GLY A 55 -14.76 -5.31 21.32
N GLY A 56 -14.56 -4.25 20.56
CA GLY A 56 -15.48 -3.74 19.55
C GLY A 56 -15.30 -4.39 18.18
N TYR A 57 -15.84 -3.76 17.16
CA TYR A 57 -15.72 -4.24 15.77
C TYR A 57 -15.70 -3.09 14.76
N THR A 58 -15.27 -3.43 13.54
CA THR A 58 -15.22 -2.51 12.40
C THR A 58 -16.10 -2.99 11.28
N ASN A 59 -16.89 -2.10 10.70
CA ASN A 59 -17.67 -2.32 9.49
C ASN A 59 -16.90 -1.85 8.25
N LEU A 60 -17.18 -2.46 7.12
CA LEU A 60 -16.82 -1.93 5.80
C LEU A 60 -18.08 -1.33 5.18
N ARG A 61 -18.05 -0.05 4.83
CA ARG A 61 -19.13 0.58 4.09
C ARG A 61 -18.60 1.14 2.78
N PHE A 62 -19.09 0.63 1.67
CA PHE A 62 -18.83 1.24 0.38
C PHE A 62 -19.62 2.55 0.28
N ASP A 63 -18.92 3.69 0.19
CA ASP A 63 -19.54 4.98 -0.09
C ASP A 63 -19.79 5.10 -1.59
N ASP A 64 -20.87 4.45 -2.03
CA ASP A 64 -21.33 4.40 -3.40
C ASP A 64 -22.51 5.39 -3.64
N THR A 65 -22.46 6.54 -3.03
CA THR A 65 -23.49 7.58 -3.19
C THR A 65 -23.37 8.37 -4.50
N ASN A 66 -22.21 8.31 -5.15
CA ASN A 66 -21.97 8.95 -6.43
C ASN A 66 -22.02 7.92 -7.58
N PRO A 67 -23.03 7.95 -8.48
CA PRO A 67 -23.20 6.94 -9.52
C PRO A 67 -22.13 6.96 -10.63
N VAL A 68 -21.22 7.94 -10.59
CA VAL A 68 -20.18 8.12 -11.62
C VAL A 68 -18.89 7.41 -11.22
N ASN A 69 -18.36 6.56 -12.10
CA ASN A 69 -17.06 5.87 -11.95
C ASN A 69 -16.97 4.78 -10.86
N GLU A 70 -18.07 4.15 -10.50
CA GLU A 70 -18.08 3.01 -9.56
C GLU A 70 -18.06 1.68 -10.32
N GLY A 71 -17.29 0.69 -9.83
CA GLY A 71 -17.14 -0.60 -10.48
C GLY A 71 -17.10 -1.77 -9.50
N ALA A 72 -17.75 -2.89 -9.88
CA ALA A 72 -17.76 -4.11 -9.08
C ALA A 72 -16.35 -4.67 -8.83
N GLU A 73 -15.42 -4.46 -9.77
CA GLU A 73 -14.01 -4.90 -9.62
C GLU A 73 -13.32 -4.26 -8.42
N TYR A 74 -13.61 -2.98 -8.12
CA TYR A 74 -13.02 -2.29 -6.98
C TYR A 74 -13.59 -2.78 -5.65
N VAL A 75 -14.86 -3.16 -5.61
CA VAL A 75 -15.50 -3.77 -4.43
C VAL A 75 -14.75 -5.03 -4.02
N ASP A 76 -14.54 -5.96 -4.95
CA ASP A 76 -13.84 -7.21 -4.69
C ASP A 76 -12.36 -6.98 -4.33
N ALA A 77 -11.69 -6.07 -5.03
CA ALA A 77 -10.30 -5.71 -4.75
C ALA A 77 -10.14 -5.16 -3.32
N ILE A 78 -11.02 -4.24 -2.90
CA ILE A 78 -11.01 -3.64 -1.56
C ILE A 78 -11.23 -4.69 -0.47
N ILE A 79 -12.21 -5.58 -0.64
CA ILE A 79 -12.47 -6.67 0.32
C ILE A 79 -11.26 -7.60 0.42
N ASN A 80 -10.66 -7.97 -0.72
CA ASN A 80 -9.49 -8.82 -0.76
C ASN A 80 -8.27 -8.17 -0.10
N ASP A 81 -8.07 -6.86 -0.27
CA ASP A 81 -6.99 -6.12 0.36
C ASP A 81 -7.13 -6.06 1.88
N ILE A 82 -8.36 -5.81 2.39
CA ILE A 82 -8.65 -5.80 3.83
C ILE A 82 -8.37 -7.18 4.44
N ARG A 83 -8.84 -8.25 3.78
CA ARG A 83 -8.59 -9.63 4.20
C ARG A 83 -7.12 -10.00 4.14
N TRP A 84 -6.43 -9.56 3.11
CA TRP A 84 -4.98 -9.77 3.00
C TRP A 84 -4.22 -9.06 4.14
N LEU A 85 -4.65 -7.88 4.57
CA LEU A 85 -4.08 -7.22 5.76
C LEU A 85 -4.37 -7.96 7.07
N GLY A 86 -5.20 -9.01 7.05
CA GLY A 86 -5.53 -9.86 8.19
C GLY A 86 -6.79 -9.44 8.94
N TYR A 87 -7.64 -8.64 8.33
CA TYR A 87 -8.88 -8.16 8.93
C TYR A 87 -10.12 -8.71 8.25
N GLU A 88 -11.19 -8.95 9.03
CA GLU A 88 -12.51 -9.32 8.53
C GLU A 88 -13.53 -8.30 9.04
N PRO A 89 -14.18 -7.56 8.16
CA PRO A 89 -15.24 -6.64 8.54
C PRO A 89 -16.41 -7.39 9.21
N LYS A 90 -16.98 -6.82 10.27
CA LYS A 90 -18.15 -7.41 10.93
C LYS A 90 -19.36 -7.44 10.00
N ASN A 91 -19.57 -6.34 9.29
CA ASN A 91 -20.61 -6.18 8.29
C ASN A 91 -20.05 -5.47 7.06
N ILE A 92 -20.64 -5.73 5.89
CA ILE A 92 -20.35 -5.02 4.65
C ILE A 92 -21.64 -4.31 4.23
N PHE A 93 -21.57 -2.98 4.15
CA PHE A 93 -22.69 -2.11 3.80
C PHE A 93 -22.40 -1.33 2.52
N PHE A 94 -23.47 -0.82 1.92
CA PHE A 94 -23.40 0.09 0.77
C PHE A 94 -24.24 1.33 1.06
N GLY A 95 -23.67 2.51 0.83
CA GLY A 95 -24.37 3.78 1.03
C GLY A 95 -25.67 3.90 0.24
N SER A 96 -25.69 3.30 -0.96
CA SER A 96 -26.87 3.27 -1.83
C SER A 96 -28.06 2.48 -1.26
N ASP A 97 -27.86 1.58 -0.30
CA ASP A 97 -28.95 0.85 0.35
C ASP A 97 -29.80 1.78 1.26
N TYR A 98 -29.26 2.93 1.63
CA TYR A 98 -29.90 3.90 2.53
C TYR A 98 -30.57 5.08 1.80
N PHE A 99 -30.63 5.09 0.46
CA PHE A 99 -31.18 6.22 -0.31
C PHE A 99 -32.61 6.57 0.08
N GLU A 100 -33.46 5.57 0.35
CA GLU A 100 -34.84 5.84 0.78
C GLU A 100 -34.88 6.48 2.18
N GLU A 101 -34.10 5.99 3.14
CA GLU A 101 -34.04 6.58 4.48
C GLU A 101 -33.46 7.99 4.43
N GLN A 102 -32.40 8.21 3.65
CA GLN A 102 -31.82 9.55 3.47
C GLN A 102 -32.80 10.51 2.83
N TYR A 103 -33.58 10.06 1.84
CA TYR A 103 -34.65 10.86 1.26
C TYR A 103 -35.71 11.24 2.30
N ASN A 104 -36.13 10.30 3.14
CA ASN A 104 -37.10 10.55 4.21
C ASN A 104 -36.57 11.56 5.24
N ARG A 105 -35.26 11.52 5.58
CA ARG A 105 -34.60 12.50 6.46
C ARG A 105 -34.52 13.88 5.81
N ALA A 106 -34.28 13.95 4.52
CA ALA A 106 -34.33 15.22 3.77
C ALA A 106 -35.76 15.81 3.77
N VAL A 107 -36.80 14.99 3.58
CA VAL A 107 -38.22 15.40 3.71
C VAL A 107 -38.50 15.90 5.14
N LEU A 108 -37.96 15.25 6.16
CA LEU A 108 -38.09 15.72 7.56
C LEU A 108 -37.47 17.11 7.75
N LEU A 109 -36.30 17.38 7.20
CA LEU A 109 -35.65 18.70 7.24
C LEU A 109 -36.54 19.76 6.57
N ILE A 110 -37.13 19.46 5.40
CA ILE A 110 -38.06 20.39 4.74
C ILE A 110 -39.26 20.67 5.62
N LYS A 111 -39.89 19.65 6.22
CA LYS A 111 -41.05 19.80 7.13
C LYS A 111 -40.72 20.64 8.35
N LYS A 112 -39.49 20.63 8.81
CA LYS A 112 -39.01 21.50 9.93
C LYS A 112 -38.61 22.91 9.46
N GLY A 113 -38.70 23.21 8.17
CA GLY A 113 -38.25 24.48 7.62
C GLY A 113 -36.70 24.63 7.61
N LEU A 114 -35.98 23.50 7.70
CA LEU A 114 -34.53 23.44 7.77
C LEU A 114 -33.87 23.01 6.42
N ALA A 115 -34.66 22.91 5.36
CA ALA A 115 -34.16 22.71 4.00
C ALA A 115 -35.11 23.35 2.97
N TYR A 116 -34.56 23.74 1.85
CA TYR A 116 -35.30 24.35 0.75
C TYR A 116 -34.72 23.92 -0.62
N VAL A 117 -35.58 23.88 -1.63
CA VAL A 117 -35.18 23.67 -3.01
C VAL A 117 -34.69 24.97 -3.61
N ASP A 118 -33.50 24.96 -4.18
CA ASP A 118 -32.86 26.11 -4.80
C ASP A 118 -32.75 25.94 -6.31
N ASP A 119 -32.99 27.05 -7.05
CA ASP A 119 -32.90 27.10 -8.50
C ASP A 119 -31.56 27.67 -8.99
N LEU A 120 -30.69 28.11 -8.07
CA LEU A 120 -29.38 28.63 -8.43
C LEU A 120 -28.49 27.55 -9.02
N SER A 121 -27.75 27.90 -10.06
CA SER A 121 -26.68 27.06 -10.62
C SER A 121 -25.53 26.86 -9.62
N ALA A 122 -24.66 25.89 -9.90
CA ALA A 122 -23.49 25.64 -9.04
C ALA A 122 -22.56 26.86 -8.91
N ASP A 123 -22.39 27.61 -9.99
CA ASP A 123 -21.56 28.83 -9.98
C ASP A 123 -22.22 29.95 -9.17
N GLU A 124 -23.53 30.12 -9.30
CA GLU A 124 -24.28 31.10 -8.50
C GLU A 124 -24.27 30.71 -7.00
N ILE A 125 -24.47 29.43 -6.66
CA ILE A 125 -24.37 28.95 -5.27
C ILE A 125 -22.97 29.26 -4.72
N THR A 126 -21.92 29.03 -5.50
CA THR A 126 -20.55 29.36 -5.10
C THR A 126 -20.36 30.85 -4.86
N ALA A 127 -20.88 31.71 -5.75
CA ALA A 127 -20.82 33.16 -5.60
C ALA A 127 -21.64 33.67 -4.39
N TYR A 128 -22.84 33.09 -4.16
CA TYR A 128 -23.70 33.45 -3.03
C TYR A 128 -23.15 33.01 -1.68
N ARG A 129 -22.36 31.92 -1.65
CA ARG A 129 -21.74 31.41 -0.43
C ARG A 129 -20.72 32.38 0.18
N GLY A 130 -20.16 33.29 -0.61
CA GLY A 130 -19.14 34.24 -0.20
C GLY A 130 -17.77 33.60 0.00
N THR A 131 -16.92 34.29 0.78
CA THR A 131 -15.54 33.89 1.03
C THR A 131 -15.27 33.69 2.54
N LEU A 132 -14.05 33.34 2.91
CA LEU A 132 -13.66 33.26 4.33
C LEU A 132 -13.77 34.62 5.05
N THR A 133 -13.66 35.72 4.32
CA THR A 133 -13.67 37.09 4.86
C THR A 133 -14.98 37.83 4.59
N GLU A 134 -15.79 37.33 3.65
CA GLU A 134 -17.07 37.95 3.29
C GLU A 134 -18.21 36.97 3.57
N PRO A 135 -19.30 37.44 4.23
CA PRO A 135 -20.49 36.63 4.49
C PRO A 135 -21.18 36.23 3.18
N GLY A 136 -21.93 35.16 3.22
CA GLY A 136 -22.74 34.73 2.08
C GLY A 136 -24.01 35.59 1.95
N LYS A 137 -24.70 35.43 0.81
CA LYS A 137 -25.98 36.02 0.48
C LYS A 137 -27.06 34.96 0.45
N GLU A 138 -28.25 35.30 0.96
CA GLU A 138 -29.40 34.39 0.88
C GLU A 138 -29.85 34.19 -0.57
N SER A 139 -30.17 32.94 -0.93
CA SER A 139 -30.84 32.65 -2.19
C SER A 139 -32.24 33.25 -2.24
N PRO A 140 -32.71 33.73 -3.40
CA PRO A 140 -34.11 34.14 -3.59
C PRO A 140 -35.11 33.01 -3.25
N CYS A 141 -34.68 31.75 -3.34
CA CYS A 141 -35.53 30.59 -3.07
C CYS A 141 -35.57 30.19 -1.57
N ARG A 142 -34.72 30.78 -0.72
CA ARG A 142 -34.52 30.37 0.68
C ARG A 142 -35.77 30.40 1.52
N ASN A 143 -36.70 31.27 1.20
CA ASN A 143 -37.93 31.53 1.98
C ASN A 143 -39.20 30.94 1.30
N ARG A 144 -39.07 29.99 0.39
CA ARG A 144 -40.20 29.22 -0.16
C ARG A 144 -40.96 28.52 0.96
N SER A 145 -42.27 28.33 0.78
CA SER A 145 -43.09 27.63 1.77
C SER A 145 -42.68 26.15 1.89
N ILE A 146 -43.01 25.54 3.02
CA ILE A 146 -42.76 24.11 3.24
C ILE A 146 -43.47 23.27 2.19
N GLU A 147 -44.72 23.59 1.86
CA GLU A 147 -45.54 22.89 0.88
C GLU A 147 -44.91 22.94 -0.52
N GLU A 148 -44.43 24.11 -0.93
CA GLU A 148 -43.77 24.28 -2.22
C GLU A 148 -42.47 23.48 -2.28
N ASN A 149 -41.64 23.54 -1.23
CA ASN A 149 -40.39 22.78 -1.15
C ASN A 149 -40.64 21.26 -1.18
N LEU A 150 -41.64 20.75 -0.47
CA LEU A 150 -42.01 19.34 -0.50
C LEU A 150 -42.44 18.90 -1.92
N LYS A 151 -43.24 19.71 -2.60
CA LYS A 151 -43.67 19.47 -3.97
C LYS A 151 -42.46 19.44 -4.92
N LEU A 152 -41.63 20.47 -4.88
CA LEU A 152 -40.45 20.56 -5.76
C LEU A 152 -39.45 19.42 -5.52
N PHE A 153 -39.22 19.04 -4.27
CA PHE A 153 -38.31 17.93 -3.96
C PHE A 153 -38.85 16.58 -4.44
N GLN A 154 -40.16 16.34 -4.35
CA GLN A 154 -40.81 15.18 -4.95
C GLN A 154 -40.68 15.20 -6.47
N GLU A 155 -40.87 16.34 -7.11
CA GLU A 155 -40.71 16.51 -8.55
C GLU A 155 -39.28 16.30 -9.02
N MET A 156 -38.27 16.68 -8.20
CA MET A 156 -36.86 16.33 -8.45
C MET A 156 -36.66 14.80 -8.45
N ARG A 157 -37.24 14.09 -7.47
CA ARG A 157 -37.19 12.62 -7.38
C ARG A 157 -37.88 11.96 -8.58
N ASP A 158 -38.99 12.53 -9.04
CA ASP A 158 -39.78 12.05 -10.17
C ASP A 158 -39.13 12.32 -11.54
N GLY A 159 -37.95 12.98 -11.54
CA GLY A 159 -37.18 13.25 -12.75
C GLY A 159 -37.72 14.36 -13.63
N LYS A 160 -38.53 15.29 -13.08
CA LYS A 160 -39.13 16.40 -13.86
C LYS A 160 -38.14 17.50 -14.23
N TYR A 161 -36.93 17.51 -13.64
CA TYR A 161 -35.91 18.54 -13.86
C TYR A 161 -34.63 17.91 -14.38
N GLY A 162 -33.88 18.65 -15.18
CA GLY A 162 -32.58 18.25 -15.70
C GLY A 162 -31.43 18.40 -14.71
N ASN A 163 -30.29 17.89 -15.09
CA ASN A 163 -29.05 18.01 -14.30
C ASN A 163 -28.73 19.48 -14.01
N GLY A 164 -28.54 19.82 -12.73
CA GLY A 164 -28.15 21.16 -12.32
C GLY A 164 -29.28 22.20 -12.28
N GLU A 165 -30.51 21.85 -12.70
CA GLU A 165 -31.63 22.82 -12.66
C GLU A 165 -32.09 23.13 -11.24
N LYS A 166 -32.02 22.15 -10.35
CA LYS A 166 -32.41 22.33 -8.93
C LYS A 166 -31.51 21.54 -8.01
N THR A 167 -31.35 22.05 -6.79
CA THR A 167 -30.69 21.38 -5.69
C THR A 167 -31.54 21.47 -4.44
N LEU A 168 -31.37 20.54 -3.49
CA LEU A 168 -31.88 20.73 -2.13
C LEU A 168 -30.73 21.25 -1.26
N ARG A 169 -30.97 22.31 -0.52
CA ARG A 169 -30.00 22.92 0.39
C ARG A 169 -30.50 22.88 1.80
N ALA A 170 -29.61 22.64 2.78
CA ALA A 170 -29.89 22.87 4.17
C ALA A 170 -30.06 24.39 4.43
N LYS A 171 -30.99 24.76 5.31
CA LYS A 171 -31.24 26.15 5.73
C LYS A 171 -30.61 26.36 7.10
N ILE A 172 -29.40 26.92 7.13
CA ILE A 172 -28.63 27.09 8.36
C ILE A 172 -28.34 28.59 8.60
N ASP A 173 -27.20 29.09 8.14
CA ASP A 173 -26.77 30.46 8.33
C ASP A 173 -25.78 30.92 7.26
N MET A 174 -26.21 31.81 6.38
CA MET A 174 -25.37 32.35 5.30
C MET A 174 -24.26 33.29 5.81
N GLY A 175 -24.33 33.75 7.07
CA GLY A 175 -23.31 34.56 7.73
C GLY A 175 -22.29 33.75 8.54
N HIS A 176 -22.44 32.44 8.63
CA HIS A 176 -21.61 31.59 9.49
C HIS A 176 -20.12 31.69 9.11
N PRO A 177 -19.18 31.78 10.08
CA PRO A 177 -17.74 31.86 9.78
C PRO A 177 -17.20 30.59 9.07
N ASN A 178 -17.76 29.42 9.40
CA ASN A 178 -17.46 28.18 8.68
C ASN A 178 -18.31 28.10 7.40
N ILE A 179 -17.65 28.14 6.24
CA ILE A 179 -18.31 28.12 4.92
C ILE A 179 -19.20 26.89 4.73
N ASN A 180 -18.85 25.74 5.32
CA ASN A 180 -19.63 24.51 5.19
C ASN A 180 -21.02 24.61 5.83
N MET A 181 -21.22 25.58 6.74
CA MET A 181 -22.51 25.85 7.39
C MET A 181 -23.37 26.87 6.61
N ARG A 182 -22.87 27.42 5.50
CA ARG A 182 -23.59 28.41 4.68
C ARG A 182 -24.50 27.74 3.68
N ASP A 183 -25.65 27.26 4.16
CA ASP A 183 -26.68 26.56 3.39
C ASP A 183 -26.12 25.56 2.39
N PRO A 184 -25.45 24.47 2.85
CA PRO A 184 -24.83 23.51 1.96
C PRO A 184 -25.84 22.75 1.12
N VAL A 185 -25.41 22.35 -0.09
CA VAL A 185 -26.19 21.45 -0.95
C VAL A 185 -26.22 20.07 -0.32
N ILE A 186 -27.39 19.46 -0.19
CA ILE A 186 -27.59 18.13 0.38
C ILE A 186 -28.09 17.10 -0.64
N TYR A 187 -28.77 17.54 -1.74
CA TYR A 187 -29.15 16.71 -2.87
C TYR A 187 -28.91 17.44 -4.19
N ARG A 188 -28.48 16.68 -5.19
CA ARG A 188 -28.35 17.12 -6.59
C ARG A 188 -29.10 16.20 -7.53
N ILE A 189 -29.48 16.71 -8.71
CA ILE A 189 -30.06 15.93 -9.80
C ILE A 189 -28.94 15.43 -10.69
N LEU A 190 -28.96 14.12 -10.98
CA LEU A 190 -28.00 13.48 -11.89
C LEU A 190 -28.65 12.29 -12.59
N HIS A 191 -28.99 12.44 -13.87
CA HIS A 191 -29.61 11.39 -14.68
C HIS A 191 -28.56 10.39 -15.21
N VAL A 192 -27.99 9.61 -14.28
CA VAL A 192 -27.01 8.55 -14.56
C VAL A 192 -27.45 7.30 -13.82
N PRO A 193 -27.48 6.11 -14.48
CA PRO A 193 -27.76 4.86 -13.80
C PRO A 193 -26.73 4.57 -12.69
N HIS A 194 -27.21 4.19 -11.52
CA HIS A 194 -26.37 3.75 -10.41
C HIS A 194 -26.04 2.25 -10.56
N HIS A 195 -24.79 1.85 -10.26
CA HIS A 195 -24.32 0.47 -10.47
C HIS A 195 -25.12 -0.59 -9.70
N ARG A 196 -25.73 -0.25 -8.54
CA ARG A 196 -26.57 -1.16 -7.75
C ARG A 196 -28.06 -0.84 -7.83
N GLN A 197 -28.43 0.43 -7.90
CA GLN A 197 -29.83 0.90 -7.86
C GLN A 197 -30.43 1.09 -9.27
N GLY A 198 -29.63 0.95 -10.34
CA GLY A 198 -30.08 1.17 -11.71
C GLY A 198 -30.62 2.58 -11.91
N THR A 199 -31.80 2.69 -12.53
CA THR A 199 -32.47 3.96 -12.85
C THR A 199 -33.54 4.36 -11.81
N LYS A 200 -33.57 3.72 -10.64
CA LYS A 200 -34.55 4.01 -9.59
C LYS A 200 -34.45 5.44 -9.04
N TRP A 201 -33.25 6.01 -9.08
CA TRP A 201 -32.95 7.34 -8.56
C TRP A 201 -32.36 8.23 -9.66
N CYS A 202 -32.71 9.51 -9.64
CA CYS A 202 -32.10 10.57 -10.43
C CYS A 202 -31.69 11.77 -9.55
N ILE A 203 -31.89 11.67 -8.23
CA ILE A 203 -31.36 12.59 -7.23
C ILE A 203 -30.45 11.81 -6.28
N TYR A 204 -29.32 12.40 -5.91
CA TYR A 204 -28.30 11.75 -5.10
C TYR A 204 -27.88 12.66 -3.95
N PRO A 205 -27.74 12.11 -2.73
CA PRO A 205 -27.30 12.89 -1.58
C PRO A 205 -25.82 13.29 -1.74
N MET A 206 -25.49 14.45 -1.21
CA MET A 206 -24.11 14.90 -1.11
C MET A 206 -23.43 14.23 0.10
N TYR A 207 -22.10 14.11 0.03
CA TYR A 207 -21.27 13.44 1.05
C TYR A 207 -21.57 13.92 2.47
N ASP A 208 -21.59 15.25 2.71
CA ASP A 208 -21.79 15.81 4.05
C ASP A 208 -23.16 15.48 4.67
N PHE A 209 -24.15 15.20 3.84
CA PHE A 209 -25.47 14.76 4.29
C PHE A 209 -25.54 13.23 4.46
N ALA A 210 -25.03 12.48 3.49
CA ALA A 210 -25.12 11.02 3.49
C ALA A 210 -24.29 10.38 4.62
N HIS A 211 -23.06 10.82 4.78
CA HIS A 211 -22.07 10.23 5.66
C HIS A 211 -22.49 10.17 7.15
N PRO A 212 -22.92 11.27 7.80
CA PRO A 212 -23.38 11.23 9.20
C PRO A 212 -24.61 10.35 9.39
N LEU A 213 -25.54 10.33 8.43
CA LEU A 213 -26.74 9.51 8.51
C LEU A 213 -26.42 8.02 8.41
N GLN A 214 -25.51 7.65 7.48
CA GLN A 214 -25.05 6.27 7.34
C GLN A 214 -24.33 5.79 8.59
N ASP A 215 -23.44 6.58 9.17
CA ASP A 215 -22.77 6.26 10.43
C ASP A 215 -23.78 6.02 11.55
N ALA A 216 -24.81 6.87 11.65
CA ALA A 216 -25.87 6.71 12.64
C ALA A 216 -26.74 5.46 12.41
N ILE A 217 -27.10 5.15 11.15
CA ILE A 217 -27.89 3.95 10.81
C ILE A 217 -27.12 2.67 11.16
N GLU A 218 -25.81 2.64 10.88
CA GLU A 218 -24.94 1.48 11.12
C GLU A 218 -24.49 1.34 12.57
N GLY A 219 -24.83 2.27 13.46
CA GLY A 219 -24.45 2.26 14.86
C GLY A 219 -22.96 2.53 15.10
N VAL A 220 -22.30 3.24 14.18
CA VAL A 220 -20.92 3.69 14.33
C VAL A 220 -20.81 4.64 15.52
N THR A 221 -19.85 4.41 16.41
CA THR A 221 -19.62 5.26 17.58
C THR A 221 -18.50 6.27 17.31
N HIS A 222 -17.42 5.82 16.71
CA HIS A 222 -16.24 6.62 16.42
C HIS A 222 -15.98 6.61 14.91
N SER A 223 -16.36 7.72 14.28
CA SER A 223 -16.22 7.98 12.85
C SER A 223 -14.86 8.59 12.58
N MET A 224 -13.84 7.77 12.25
CA MET A 224 -12.50 8.26 11.99
C MET A 224 -12.37 8.77 10.56
N CYS A 225 -11.81 9.97 10.36
CA CYS A 225 -11.67 10.67 9.09
C CYS A 225 -10.28 11.27 8.93
N SER A 226 -9.92 11.65 7.70
CA SER A 226 -8.72 12.44 7.47
C SER A 226 -8.93 13.90 7.90
N LEU A 227 -7.84 14.59 8.28
CA LEU A 227 -7.84 15.95 8.81
C LEU A 227 -8.50 16.99 7.90
N GLU A 228 -8.63 16.74 6.60
CA GLU A 228 -9.33 17.61 5.66
C GLU A 228 -10.82 17.81 6.00
N PHE A 229 -11.42 16.90 6.76
CA PHE A 229 -12.81 16.95 7.19
C PHE A 229 -13.02 17.64 8.56
N ASP A 230 -11.98 18.20 9.17
CA ASP A 230 -12.09 18.88 10.48
C ASP A 230 -13.14 19.99 10.47
N ASN A 231 -13.17 20.80 9.42
CA ASN A 231 -14.17 21.86 9.25
C ASN A 231 -15.59 21.34 8.93
N HIS A 232 -15.74 20.06 8.57
CA HIS A 232 -17.04 19.45 8.28
C HIS A 232 -17.73 18.89 9.52
N ARG A 233 -17.01 18.70 10.65
CA ARG A 233 -17.55 18.08 11.88
C ARG A 233 -18.78 18.79 12.40
N ILE A 234 -18.81 20.13 12.42
CA ILE A 234 -19.98 20.91 12.90
C ILE A 234 -21.20 20.60 12.04
N LEU A 235 -21.02 20.46 10.74
CA LEU A 235 -22.10 20.11 9.80
C LEU A 235 -22.55 18.66 9.98
N TYR A 236 -21.61 17.74 10.22
CA TYR A 236 -21.88 16.35 10.57
C TYR A 236 -22.80 16.25 11.81
N ASP A 237 -22.44 16.90 12.90
CA ASP A 237 -23.21 16.91 14.14
C ASP A 237 -24.59 17.56 13.92
N TRP A 238 -24.65 18.62 13.12
CA TRP A 238 -25.90 19.30 12.79
C TRP A 238 -26.89 18.37 12.06
N PHE A 239 -26.42 17.57 11.10
CA PHE A 239 -27.28 16.61 10.38
C PHE A 239 -27.74 15.48 11.30
N VAL A 240 -26.89 14.92 12.13
CA VAL A 240 -27.25 13.87 13.10
C VAL A 240 -28.38 14.37 14.02
N GLU A 241 -28.24 15.57 14.57
CA GLU A 241 -29.22 16.17 15.45
C GLU A 241 -30.54 16.53 14.73
N LYS A 242 -30.44 17.29 13.63
CA LYS A 242 -31.63 17.84 12.95
C LYS A 242 -32.42 16.79 12.19
N CYS A 243 -31.79 15.75 11.72
CA CYS A 243 -32.43 14.58 11.13
C CYS A 243 -32.98 13.60 12.19
N GLU A 244 -32.83 13.88 13.49
CA GLU A 244 -33.32 13.04 14.60
C GLU A 244 -32.87 11.60 14.50
N MET A 245 -31.54 11.43 14.30
CA MET A 245 -30.99 10.11 14.20
C MET A 245 -31.00 9.41 15.57
N PRO A 246 -31.43 8.13 15.64
CA PRO A 246 -31.58 7.41 16.92
C PRO A 246 -30.26 7.11 17.61
N HIS A 247 -29.17 7.06 16.82
CA HIS A 247 -27.81 6.86 17.30
C HIS A 247 -26.96 8.08 16.93
N VAL A 248 -26.08 8.48 17.85
CA VAL A 248 -25.25 9.70 17.71
C VAL A 248 -23.79 9.28 17.57
N PRO A 249 -23.28 9.16 16.35
CA PRO A 249 -21.85 8.96 16.11
C PRO A 249 -21.07 10.26 16.29
N HIS A 250 -19.77 10.15 16.56
CA HIS A 250 -18.88 11.31 16.63
C HIS A 250 -17.73 11.16 15.63
N GLN A 251 -17.39 12.26 14.96
CA GLN A 251 -16.30 12.32 13.99
C GLN A 251 -15.00 12.73 14.66
N TYR A 252 -13.91 12.02 14.34
CA TYR A 252 -12.55 12.27 14.83
C TYR A 252 -11.57 12.27 13.67
N GLU A 253 -10.78 13.33 13.51
CA GLU A 253 -9.88 13.52 12.40
C GLU A 253 -8.44 13.25 12.81
N PHE A 254 -7.70 12.64 11.87
CA PHE A 254 -6.26 12.39 12.00
C PHE A 254 -5.50 12.76 10.72
N GLY A 255 -4.21 13.08 10.86
CA GLY A 255 -3.34 13.48 9.77
C GLY A 255 -3.06 12.35 8.79
N ARG A 256 -2.91 12.70 7.53
CA ARG A 256 -2.53 11.77 6.46
C ARG A 256 -1.08 11.33 6.62
N LEU A 257 -0.80 10.10 6.23
CA LEU A 257 0.55 9.58 6.03
C LEU A 257 0.93 9.78 4.56
N ASN A 258 1.97 10.53 4.32
CA ASN A 258 2.65 10.62 3.03
C ASN A 258 4.00 9.92 3.12
N LEU A 259 4.46 9.35 2.02
CA LEU A 259 5.77 8.72 1.91
C LEU A 259 6.64 9.50 0.94
N THR A 260 7.93 9.59 1.23
CA THR A 260 8.90 10.19 0.32
C THR A 260 8.95 9.44 -1.02
N ASN A 261 9.18 10.15 -2.10
CA ASN A 261 9.31 9.59 -3.46
C ASN A 261 8.13 8.67 -3.86
N THR A 262 6.93 8.96 -3.34
CA THR A 262 5.75 8.11 -3.53
C THR A 262 4.52 8.94 -3.91
N VAL A 263 3.87 8.56 -4.99
CA VAL A 263 2.62 9.18 -5.45
C VAL A 263 1.43 8.43 -4.90
N MET A 264 0.58 9.10 -4.13
CA MET A 264 -0.65 8.51 -3.58
C MET A 264 -1.94 9.16 -4.13
N SER A 265 -1.81 10.18 -4.97
CA SER A 265 -2.96 10.81 -5.61
C SER A 265 -3.61 9.86 -6.61
N LYS A 266 -4.90 9.54 -6.42
CA LYS A 266 -5.69 8.72 -7.32
C LYS A 266 -5.61 9.16 -8.79
N ARG A 267 -5.66 10.47 -9.03
CA ARG A 267 -5.54 11.04 -10.38
C ARG A 267 -4.20 10.67 -11.03
N TYR A 268 -3.10 10.77 -10.28
CA TYR A 268 -1.78 10.46 -10.81
C TYR A 268 -1.54 8.95 -10.94
N LEU A 269 -2.05 8.14 -10.00
CA LEU A 269 -1.98 6.68 -10.11
C LEU A 269 -2.71 6.20 -11.39
N ARG A 270 -3.89 6.74 -11.65
CA ARG A 270 -4.63 6.46 -12.88
C ARG A 270 -3.87 6.90 -14.12
N GLN A 271 -3.29 8.09 -14.11
CA GLN A 271 -2.49 8.60 -15.24
C GLN A 271 -1.29 7.70 -15.54
N LEU A 272 -0.60 7.16 -14.52
CA LEU A 272 0.51 6.22 -14.70
C LEU A 272 0.08 4.96 -15.44
N VAL A 273 -1.09 4.42 -15.11
CA VAL A 273 -1.65 3.22 -15.74
C VAL A 273 -2.14 3.53 -17.15
N ASP A 274 -2.98 4.56 -17.32
CA ASP A 274 -3.62 4.91 -18.60
C ASP A 274 -2.59 5.29 -19.67
N GLN A 275 -1.46 5.91 -19.27
CA GLN A 275 -0.38 6.30 -20.19
C GLN A 275 0.74 5.24 -20.32
N GLY A 276 0.60 4.08 -19.68
CA GLY A 276 1.52 2.97 -19.84
C GLY A 276 2.91 3.15 -19.18
N TYR A 277 3.06 4.04 -18.20
CA TYR A 277 4.29 4.19 -17.43
C TYR A 277 4.51 3.01 -16.47
N VAL A 278 3.44 2.34 -16.09
CA VAL A 278 3.43 1.12 -15.29
C VAL A 278 2.56 0.06 -15.97
N THR A 279 2.77 -1.22 -15.62
CA THR A 279 2.06 -2.35 -16.23
C THR A 279 0.62 -2.50 -15.75
N GLY A 280 0.26 -1.84 -14.66
CA GLY A 280 -1.08 -1.87 -14.06
C GLY A 280 -1.04 -1.40 -12.61
N TYR A 281 -2.16 -1.49 -11.92
CA TYR A 281 -2.25 -1.11 -10.50
C TYR A 281 -1.47 -2.05 -9.57
N ASP A 282 -1.12 -3.24 -10.03
CA ASP A 282 -0.28 -4.21 -9.31
C ASP A 282 1.20 -4.17 -9.73
N ASP A 283 1.62 -3.19 -10.51
CA ASP A 283 3.04 -2.97 -10.81
C ASP A 283 3.82 -2.75 -9.49
N PRO A 284 4.88 -3.53 -9.21
CA PRO A 284 5.61 -3.45 -7.94
C PRO A 284 6.21 -2.08 -7.59
N ARG A 285 6.21 -1.13 -8.50
CA ARG A 285 6.63 0.27 -8.29
C ARG A 285 5.51 1.16 -7.77
N MET A 286 4.26 0.68 -7.81
CA MET A 286 3.08 1.40 -7.34
C MET A 286 2.91 1.28 -5.82
N PRO A 287 2.31 2.28 -5.14
CA PRO A 287 2.06 2.23 -3.70
C PRO A 287 0.75 1.52 -3.33
N THR A 288 0.08 0.89 -4.29
CA THR A 288 -1.17 0.15 -4.06
C THR A 288 -0.91 -1.11 -3.23
N LEU A 289 -1.90 -1.55 -2.48
CA LEU A 289 -1.76 -2.76 -1.64
C LEU A 289 -1.51 -4.01 -2.50
N VAL A 290 -2.18 -4.11 -3.65
CA VAL A 290 -1.95 -5.21 -4.61
C VAL A 290 -0.51 -5.20 -5.16
N ALA A 291 0.07 -4.02 -5.39
CA ALA A 291 1.46 -3.87 -5.83
C ALA A 291 2.46 -4.21 -4.73
N LEU A 292 2.24 -3.73 -3.51
CA LEU A 292 3.06 -4.08 -2.35
C LEU A 292 3.06 -5.58 -2.08
N LYS A 293 1.88 -6.22 -2.18
CA LYS A 293 1.75 -7.68 -2.08
C LYS A 293 2.57 -8.40 -3.16
N ARG A 294 2.45 -7.99 -4.42
CA ARG A 294 3.20 -8.56 -5.56
C ARG A 294 4.71 -8.34 -5.41
N LYS A 295 5.12 -7.18 -4.91
CA LYS A 295 6.54 -6.88 -4.61
C LYS A 295 7.10 -7.76 -3.51
N GLY A 296 6.24 -8.27 -2.60
CA GLY A 296 6.61 -9.20 -1.54
C GLY A 296 6.47 -8.68 -0.12
N PHE A 297 5.90 -7.47 0.09
CA PHE A 297 5.58 -7.00 1.42
C PHE A 297 4.55 -7.90 2.10
N THR A 298 4.64 -7.98 3.41
CA THR A 298 3.74 -8.78 4.25
C THR A 298 2.73 -7.90 4.97
N PRO A 299 1.55 -8.43 5.30
CA PRO A 299 0.61 -7.74 6.17
C PRO A 299 1.22 -7.36 7.53
N GLY A 300 2.08 -8.22 8.09
CA GLY A 300 2.76 -7.98 9.36
C GLY A 300 3.68 -6.76 9.31
N ALA A 301 4.53 -6.68 8.29
CA ALA A 301 5.43 -5.55 8.09
C ALA A 301 4.66 -4.22 7.89
N ILE A 302 3.61 -4.24 7.06
CA ILE A 302 2.77 -3.04 6.83
C ILE A 302 2.08 -2.62 8.12
N ARG A 303 1.50 -3.56 8.87
CA ARG A 303 0.83 -3.26 10.14
C ARG A 303 1.80 -2.67 11.16
N SER A 304 2.97 -3.28 11.36
CA SER A 304 3.98 -2.78 12.29
C SER A 304 4.45 -1.38 11.92
N PHE A 305 4.71 -1.12 10.65
CA PHE A 305 5.07 0.19 10.15
C PHE A 305 3.97 1.25 10.43
N ILE A 306 2.71 0.94 10.12
CA ILE A 306 1.58 1.85 10.34
C ILE A 306 1.38 2.15 11.82
N LEU A 307 1.44 1.15 12.69
CA LEU A 307 1.27 1.34 14.13
C LEU A 307 2.42 2.16 14.73
N TYR A 308 3.65 1.95 14.25
CA TYR A 308 4.81 2.75 14.66
C TYR A 308 4.66 4.24 14.27
N THR A 309 4.17 4.54 13.08
CA THR A 309 3.96 5.94 12.65
C THR A 309 2.90 6.65 13.48
N GLY A 310 2.06 5.90 14.21
CA GLY A 310 1.05 6.41 15.13
C GLY A 310 -0.03 7.27 14.47
N LEU A 311 -0.96 7.77 15.28
CA LEU A 311 -1.97 8.75 14.85
C LEU A 311 -1.70 10.11 15.52
N SER A 312 -1.73 11.17 14.72
CA SER A 312 -1.62 12.55 15.18
C SER A 312 -2.59 13.44 14.40
N ARG A 313 -2.82 14.66 14.88
CA ARG A 313 -3.60 15.69 14.16
C ARG A 313 -2.76 16.52 13.19
N ILE A 314 -1.65 15.97 12.69
CA ILE A 314 -0.74 16.64 11.76
C ILE A 314 -0.48 15.69 10.61
N ASN A 315 -0.49 16.19 9.38
CA ASN A 315 -0.04 15.43 8.22
C ASN A 315 1.45 15.15 8.34
N SER A 316 1.84 13.90 8.18
CA SER A 316 3.24 13.47 8.28
C SER A 316 3.78 13.01 6.93
N VAL A 317 5.08 13.21 6.74
CA VAL A 317 5.83 12.59 5.66
C VAL A 317 6.85 11.66 6.31
N THR A 318 6.80 10.39 5.95
CA THR A 318 7.72 9.36 6.45
C THR A 318 8.57 8.86 5.29
N ASN A 319 9.82 8.54 5.56
CA ASN A 319 10.67 7.94 4.54
C ASN A 319 10.12 6.57 4.12
N ALA A 320 9.89 6.38 2.81
CA ALA A 320 9.35 5.12 2.28
C ALA A 320 10.23 3.90 2.61
N GLU A 321 11.55 4.08 2.74
CA GLU A 321 12.48 3.00 3.10
C GLU A 321 12.30 2.48 4.54
N GLU A 322 11.58 3.20 5.39
CA GLU A 322 11.27 2.73 6.74
C GLU A 322 10.38 1.48 6.71
N LEU A 323 9.49 1.36 5.73
CA LEU A 323 8.69 0.16 5.53
C LEU A 323 9.58 -1.08 5.29
N ASP A 324 10.70 -0.91 4.58
CA ASP A 324 11.68 -1.96 4.34
C ASP A 324 12.32 -2.49 5.64
N ASN A 325 12.50 -1.63 6.66
CA ASN A 325 13.06 -2.04 7.94
C ASN A 325 12.13 -3.04 8.65
N TYR A 326 10.82 -2.78 8.64
CA TYR A 326 9.83 -3.68 9.24
C TYR A 326 9.76 -5.02 8.51
N LEU A 327 9.89 -5.02 7.19
CA LEU A 327 9.97 -6.25 6.42
C LEU A 327 11.26 -7.03 6.77
N ARG A 328 12.42 -6.37 6.84
CA ARG A 328 13.69 -6.99 7.19
C ARG A 328 13.64 -7.65 8.56
N GLU A 329 13.11 -6.95 9.56
CA GLU A 329 12.99 -7.49 10.92
C GLU A 329 12.05 -8.71 10.98
N GLU A 330 10.90 -8.66 10.30
CA GLU A 330 9.98 -9.79 10.23
C GLU A 330 10.61 -10.98 9.50
N GLN A 331 11.23 -10.74 8.33
CA GLN A 331 11.77 -11.80 7.48
C GLN A 331 13.08 -12.40 8.01
N LYS A 332 13.79 -11.71 8.88
CA LYS A 332 15.08 -12.12 9.40
C LYS A 332 15.06 -13.54 9.99
N LEU A 333 13.99 -13.89 10.68
CA LEU A 333 13.84 -15.19 11.36
C LEU A 333 13.03 -16.22 10.57
N ILE A 334 12.24 -15.80 9.58
CA ILE A 334 11.30 -16.69 8.88
C ILE A 334 11.68 -16.98 7.43
N ALA A 335 12.48 -16.10 6.79
CA ALA A 335 12.88 -16.32 5.41
C ALA A 335 13.98 -17.38 5.31
N THR A 336 13.82 -18.30 4.37
CA THR A 336 14.94 -19.16 3.96
C THR A 336 15.94 -18.36 3.14
N ARG A 337 17.23 -18.78 3.20
CA ARG A 337 18.36 -18.04 2.63
C ARG A 337 19.06 -18.82 1.53
N PRO A 338 18.42 -19.04 0.37
CA PRO A 338 19.06 -19.66 -0.76
C PRO A 338 20.11 -18.74 -1.41
N MET A 339 20.98 -19.33 -2.21
CA MET A 339 21.97 -18.62 -3.00
C MET A 339 21.41 -18.29 -4.39
N ALA A 340 21.64 -17.06 -4.83
CA ALA A 340 21.32 -16.57 -6.17
C ALA A 340 22.51 -15.75 -6.69
N VAL A 341 22.82 -15.87 -7.96
CA VAL A 341 23.86 -15.12 -8.66
C VAL A 341 23.17 -14.28 -9.73
N LEU A 342 23.16 -12.97 -9.55
CA LEU A 342 22.42 -12.04 -10.40
C LEU A 342 23.25 -11.60 -11.63
N ASN A 343 24.57 -11.48 -11.45
CA ASN A 343 25.52 -11.11 -12.51
C ASN A 343 26.60 -12.19 -12.58
N PRO A 344 26.36 -13.28 -13.33
CA PRO A 344 27.19 -14.49 -13.24
C PRO A 344 28.56 -14.33 -13.90
N LEU A 345 29.62 -14.72 -13.17
CA LEU A 345 30.96 -14.98 -13.66
C LEU A 345 31.26 -16.46 -13.46
N LYS A 346 31.68 -17.13 -14.52
CA LYS A 346 31.97 -18.55 -14.51
C LYS A 346 33.29 -18.85 -13.78
N VAL A 347 33.29 -19.89 -12.96
CA VAL A 347 34.45 -20.42 -12.26
C VAL A 347 34.64 -21.90 -12.64
N VAL A 348 35.84 -22.27 -13.03
CA VAL A 348 36.24 -23.66 -13.26
C VAL A 348 37.15 -24.10 -12.12
N ILE A 349 36.79 -25.19 -11.46
CA ILE A 349 37.62 -25.82 -10.42
C ILE A 349 38.50 -26.88 -11.10
N ASP A 350 39.73 -26.50 -11.43
CA ASP A 350 40.64 -27.29 -12.29
C ASP A 350 40.94 -28.66 -11.70
N ASN A 351 41.07 -28.77 -10.39
CA ASN A 351 41.37 -30.03 -9.70
C ASN A 351 40.12 -30.80 -9.22
N TYR A 352 38.90 -30.43 -9.67
CA TYR A 352 37.68 -31.19 -9.40
C TYR A 352 37.36 -32.16 -10.56
N PRO A 353 36.95 -33.41 -10.28
CA PRO A 353 36.68 -34.40 -11.31
C PRO A 353 35.56 -33.96 -12.27
N GLU A 354 35.79 -34.20 -13.57
CA GLU A 354 34.82 -33.91 -14.62
C GLU A 354 33.54 -34.74 -14.46
N GLY A 355 32.35 -34.09 -14.63
CA GLY A 355 31.05 -34.74 -14.57
C GLY A 355 30.59 -35.17 -13.18
N GLN A 356 31.41 -34.93 -12.15
CA GLN A 356 31.01 -35.21 -10.77
C GLN A 356 30.31 -34.00 -10.16
N VAL A 357 29.20 -34.26 -9.45
CA VAL A 357 28.48 -33.28 -8.62
C VAL A 357 28.24 -33.90 -7.25
N GLU A 358 28.66 -33.22 -6.19
CA GLU A 358 28.35 -33.62 -4.83
C GLU A 358 27.28 -32.67 -4.22
N TYR A 359 26.57 -33.16 -3.20
CA TYR A 359 25.55 -32.39 -2.51
C TYR A 359 26.00 -32.12 -1.08
N LEU A 360 26.13 -30.85 -0.75
CA LEU A 360 26.55 -30.36 0.56
C LEU A 360 25.32 -29.91 1.34
N GLU A 361 25.39 -30.04 2.66
CA GLU A 361 24.33 -29.56 3.53
C GLU A 361 24.51 -28.06 3.83
N ALA A 362 23.44 -27.30 3.66
CA ALA A 362 23.39 -25.88 3.93
C ALA A 362 22.19 -25.54 4.84
N SER A 363 22.41 -24.70 5.86
CA SER A 363 21.34 -24.20 6.70
C SER A 363 20.37 -23.33 5.88
N ASN A 364 19.08 -23.51 6.09
CA ASN A 364 18.06 -22.66 5.49
C ASN A 364 18.05 -21.24 6.07
N ASN A 365 18.38 -21.11 7.36
CA ASN A 365 18.58 -19.83 8.03
C ASN A 365 19.46 -20.05 9.26
N MET A 366 20.64 -19.42 9.29
CA MET A 366 21.59 -19.59 10.41
C MET A 366 21.09 -18.99 11.73
N GLU A 367 20.15 -18.02 11.68
CA GLU A 367 19.56 -17.40 12.87
C GLU A 367 18.32 -18.15 13.38
N ASN A 368 17.74 -19.05 12.57
CA ASN A 368 16.63 -19.91 12.95
C ASN A 368 16.86 -21.36 12.48
N PRO A 369 17.51 -22.18 13.31
CA PRO A 369 17.78 -23.59 13.00
C PRO A 369 16.52 -24.44 12.79
N GLU A 370 15.35 -24.01 13.29
CA GLU A 370 14.09 -24.75 13.13
C GLU A 370 13.64 -24.82 11.66
N LEU A 371 14.12 -23.91 10.81
CA LEU A 371 13.89 -23.97 9.37
C LEU A 371 14.66 -25.10 8.67
N GLY A 372 15.52 -25.81 9.39
CA GLY A 372 16.22 -26.98 8.92
C GLY A 372 17.32 -26.66 7.91
N THR A 373 17.62 -27.67 7.09
CA THR A 373 18.71 -27.63 6.10
C THR A 373 18.20 -28.00 4.72
N ARG A 374 18.99 -27.69 3.72
CA ARG A 374 18.80 -28.11 2.33
C ARG A 374 20.10 -28.61 1.74
N LYS A 375 20.02 -29.29 0.59
CA LYS A 375 21.20 -29.72 -0.15
C LYS A 375 21.50 -28.74 -1.27
N ILE A 376 22.76 -28.28 -1.34
CA ILE A 376 23.30 -27.45 -2.41
C ILE A 376 24.28 -28.28 -3.23
N ALA A 377 24.28 -28.12 -4.55
CA ALA A 377 25.20 -28.79 -5.45
C ALA A 377 26.57 -28.09 -5.47
N PHE A 378 27.65 -28.88 -5.54
CA PHE A 378 29.02 -28.41 -5.80
C PHE A 378 29.66 -29.31 -6.86
N GLY A 379 30.30 -28.70 -7.84
CA GLY A 379 30.90 -29.40 -8.98
C GLY A 379 32.07 -28.61 -9.57
N LYS A 380 32.53 -29.04 -10.73
CA LYS A 380 33.64 -28.42 -11.41
C LYS A 380 33.34 -27.02 -11.94
N TYR A 381 32.08 -26.76 -12.34
CA TYR A 381 31.65 -25.50 -12.95
C TYR A 381 30.70 -24.78 -12.04
N LEU A 382 31.04 -23.54 -11.69
CA LEU A 382 30.29 -22.71 -10.77
C LEU A 382 30.01 -21.33 -11.37
N TYR A 383 28.96 -20.64 -10.89
CA TYR A 383 28.80 -19.21 -11.06
C TYR A 383 28.96 -18.50 -9.72
N ILE A 384 29.67 -17.38 -9.74
CA ILE A 384 29.74 -16.41 -8.65
C ILE A 384 29.29 -15.04 -9.15
N GLU A 385 29.06 -14.08 -8.27
CA GLU A 385 28.81 -12.69 -8.68
C GLU A 385 30.09 -12.13 -9.34
N LYS A 386 29.94 -11.45 -10.48
CA LYS A 386 31.06 -10.78 -11.16
C LYS A 386 31.77 -9.77 -10.24
N GLU A 387 31.01 -9.11 -9.39
CA GLU A 387 31.50 -8.14 -8.41
C GLU A 387 32.28 -8.79 -7.25
N ASP A 388 32.24 -10.11 -7.12
CA ASP A 388 33.01 -10.86 -6.13
C ASP A 388 34.45 -11.15 -6.58
N PHE A 389 34.80 -10.77 -7.80
CA PHE A 389 36.16 -10.93 -8.32
C PHE A 389 36.78 -9.61 -8.79
N ILE A 390 38.08 -9.45 -8.54
CA ILE A 390 38.95 -8.41 -9.11
C ILE A 390 40.36 -8.96 -9.30
N GLU A 391 41.04 -8.61 -10.40
CA GLU A 391 42.40 -9.10 -10.64
C GLU A 391 43.39 -8.63 -9.57
N GLU A 392 43.42 -7.34 -9.31
CA GLU A 392 44.30 -6.75 -8.31
C GLU A 392 43.52 -6.20 -7.13
N LYS A 393 43.87 -6.60 -5.90
CA LYS A 393 43.23 -6.10 -4.69
C LYS A 393 43.37 -4.58 -4.55
N PRO A 394 42.28 -3.83 -4.42
CA PRO A 394 42.36 -2.39 -4.25
C PRO A 394 42.96 -1.99 -2.88
N ASN A 395 42.77 -2.83 -1.86
CA ASN A 395 43.31 -2.64 -0.51
C ASN A 395 43.15 -3.90 0.36
N ARG A 396 43.69 -3.87 1.59
CA ARG A 396 43.60 -4.99 2.55
C ARG A 396 42.19 -5.27 3.09
N LYS A 397 41.24 -4.37 2.88
CA LYS A 397 39.83 -4.54 3.33
C LYS A 397 38.99 -5.32 2.31
N TRP A 398 39.54 -5.57 1.10
CA TRP A 398 38.88 -6.39 0.10
C TRP A 398 38.73 -7.83 0.62
N LYS A 399 37.48 -8.27 0.85
CA LYS A 399 37.13 -9.56 1.45
C LYS A 399 36.48 -10.52 0.43
N ARG A 400 36.78 -10.32 -0.85
CA ARG A 400 36.30 -11.12 -1.97
C ARG A 400 37.49 -11.72 -2.71
N LEU A 401 37.21 -12.49 -3.77
CA LEU A 401 38.25 -13.20 -4.54
C LEU A 401 39.08 -12.22 -5.37
N SER A 402 40.35 -12.54 -5.51
CA SER A 402 41.29 -11.90 -6.45
C SER A 402 42.31 -12.92 -6.94
N LEU A 403 43.08 -12.53 -7.96
CA LEU A 403 44.14 -13.41 -8.48
C LEU A 403 45.10 -13.79 -7.35
N ASP A 404 45.48 -15.05 -7.30
CA ASP A 404 46.35 -15.68 -6.28
C ASP A 404 45.79 -15.67 -4.86
N ASP A 405 44.54 -15.28 -4.68
CA ASP A 405 43.88 -15.18 -3.36
C ASP A 405 42.90 -16.31 -3.12
N GLU A 406 42.55 -16.50 -1.84
CA GLU A 406 41.69 -17.59 -1.39
C GLU A 406 40.44 -17.04 -0.65
N VAL A 407 39.28 -17.59 -1.04
CA VAL A 407 38.02 -17.33 -0.34
C VAL A 407 37.30 -18.63 -0.02
N ARG A 408 36.40 -18.61 0.96
CA ARG A 408 35.46 -19.70 1.20
C ARG A 408 34.24 -19.54 0.28
N LEU A 409 33.89 -20.59 -0.44
CA LEU A 409 32.55 -20.74 -0.98
C LEU A 409 31.60 -21.15 0.14
N MET A 410 30.51 -20.41 0.29
CA MET A 410 29.57 -20.59 1.38
C MET A 410 29.04 -22.02 1.47
N HIS A 411 29.09 -22.63 2.65
CA HIS A 411 28.75 -24.04 2.90
C HIS A 411 29.59 -25.09 2.17
N ALA A 412 30.64 -24.70 1.46
CA ALA A 412 31.48 -25.59 0.65
C ALA A 412 32.95 -25.52 1.08
N TYR A 413 33.84 -25.24 0.18
CA TYR A 413 35.27 -25.33 0.32
C TYR A 413 35.99 -23.98 0.18
N PHE A 414 37.26 -23.91 0.49
CA PHE A 414 38.11 -22.81 0.06
C PHE A 414 38.48 -23.02 -1.41
N ILE A 415 38.48 -21.93 -2.17
CA ILE A 415 38.97 -21.88 -3.54
C ILE A 415 40.05 -20.80 -3.67
N LYS A 416 41.08 -21.07 -4.47
CA LYS A 416 42.13 -20.12 -4.84
C LYS A 416 42.06 -19.88 -6.34
N CYS A 417 42.03 -18.61 -6.77
CA CYS A 417 42.08 -18.24 -8.17
C CYS A 417 43.55 -18.25 -8.66
N ASN A 418 43.83 -19.04 -9.69
CA ASN A 418 45.18 -19.19 -10.23
C ASN A 418 45.37 -18.43 -11.55
N SER A 419 44.30 -18.29 -12.35
CA SER A 419 44.34 -17.56 -13.62
C SER A 419 42.94 -17.13 -14.06
N VAL A 420 42.89 -16.25 -15.06
CA VAL A 420 41.66 -15.74 -15.66
C VAL A 420 41.67 -15.91 -17.16
N THR A 421 40.50 -16.16 -17.75
CA THR A 421 40.29 -16.12 -19.20
C THR A 421 39.57 -14.83 -19.56
N LYS A 422 40.07 -14.13 -20.59
CA LYS A 422 39.49 -12.88 -21.09
C LYS A 422 38.94 -13.06 -22.49
N ASP A 423 37.88 -12.33 -22.82
CA ASP A 423 37.37 -12.21 -24.18
C ASP A 423 38.25 -11.29 -25.04
N ASN A 424 37.84 -11.10 -26.30
CA ASN A 424 38.59 -10.27 -27.26
C ASN A 424 38.61 -8.77 -26.88
N ASP A 425 37.68 -8.35 -26.04
CA ASP A 425 37.56 -6.96 -25.55
C ASP A 425 38.29 -6.76 -24.21
N GLY A 426 38.92 -7.82 -23.68
CA GLY A 426 39.68 -7.80 -22.43
C GLY A 426 38.83 -8.00 -21.18
N ASN A 427 37.52 -8.29 -21.30
CA ASN A 427 36.67 -8.59 -20.16
C ASN A 427 36.92 -9.98 -19.64
N ILE A 428 36.92 -10.14 -18.31
CA ILE A 428 37.05 -11.45 -17.67
C ILE A 428 35.73 -12.21 -17.86
N VAL A 429 35.84 -13.42 -18.45
CA VAL A 429 34.69 -14.29 -18.73
C VAL A 429 34.70 -15.59 -17.94
N GLU A 430 35.89 -16.02 -17.47
CA GLU A 430 36.06 -17.27 -16.72
C GLU A 430 37.24 -17.17 -15.75
N LEU A 431 37.11 -17.78 -14.59
CA LEU A 431 38.16 -17.92 -13.59
C LEU A 431 38.59 -19.39 -13.51
N HIS A 432 39.88 -19.63 -13.41
CA HIS A 432 40.45 -20.94 -13.14
C HIS A 432 40.93 -21.01 -11.69
N CYS A 433 40.30 -21.86 -10.90
CA CYS A 433 40.54 -22.00 -9.47
C CYS A 433 40.88 -23.43 -9.09
N THR A 434 41.54 -23.60 -7.96
CA THR A 434 41.69 -24.89 -7.30
C THR A 434 40.95 -24.86 -5.96
N TYR A 435 40.35 -25.99 -5.56
CA TYR A 435 39.71 -26.14 -4.25
C TYR A 435 40.59 -27.00 -3.34
N ASP A 436 40.42 -26.76 -2.02
CA ASP A 436 41.11 -27.55 -0.99
C ASP A 436 40.08 -28.42 -0.26
N VAL A 437 40.20 -29.74 -0.46
CA VAL A 437 39.25 -30.76 0.03
C VAL A 437 39.19 -30.82 1.58
N GLU A 438 40.29 -30.46 2.28
CA GLU A 438 40.35 -30.50 3.73
C GLU A 438 39.50 -29.38 4.37
N THR A 439 39.22 -28.31 3.60
CA THR A 439 38.51 -27.15 4.07
C THR A 439 36.98 -27.26 4.01
N LYS A 440 36.45 -28.46 3.76
CA LYS A 440 35.00 -28.71 3.71
C LYS A 440 34.28 -28.08 4.89
N SER A 441 33.21 -27.33 4.65
CA SER A 441 32.40 -26.76 5.72
C SER A 441 31.90 -27.85 6.66
N GLY A 442 32.06 -27.65 7.97
CA GLY A 442 31.72 -28.65 8.98
C GLY A 442 32.78 -29.73 9.25
N SER A 443 33.93 -29.73 8.55
CA SER A 443 35.01 -30.70 8.79
C SER A 443 35.85 -30.43 10.05
N GLY A 444 35.65 -29.26 10.70
CA GLY A 444 36.53 -28.87 11.81
C GLY A 444 37.90 -28.31 11.40
N PHE A 445 38.09 -27.96 10.14
CA PHE A 445 39.33 -27.39 9.66
C PHE A 445 39.64 -26.02 10.29
N GLU A 446 40.77 -25.91 10.98
CA GLU A 446 41.23 -24.69 11.66
C GLU A 446 42.62 -24.21 11.16
N GLY A 447 43.18 -24.82 10.12
CA GLY A 447 44.56 -24.59 9.70
C GLY A 447 44.85 -23.16 9.22
N ARG A 448 43.91 -22.49 8.56
CA ARG A 448 44.03 -21.11 8.09
C ARG A 448 42.65 -20.44 7.90
N LYS A 449 42.66 -19.12 7.82
CA LYS A 449 41.43 -18.34 7.57
C LYS A 449 41.44 -17.85 6.12
N PRO A 450 40.31 -17.97 5.38
CA PRO A 450 40.18 -17.42 4.05
C PRO A 450 40.07 -15.89 4.11
N ASN A 451 40.34 -15.23 2.98
CA ASN A 451 40.18 -13.77 2.88
C ASN A 451 38.74 -13.30 3.15
N GLY A 452 37.76 -14.08 2.71
CA GLY A 452 36.34 -13.83 2.94
C GLY A 452 35.48 -15.02 2.54
N THR A 453 34.15 -14.82 2.53
CA THR A 453 33.18 -15.83 2.11
C THR A 453 32.29 -15.24 1.02
N ILE A 454 32.13 -15.96 -0.10
CA ILE A 454 31.26 -15.60 -1.21
C ILE A 454 30.26 -16.72 -1.46
N HIS A 455 29.14 -16.40 -2.10
CA HIS A 455 28.13 -17.37 -2.49
C HIS A 455 28.34 -17.80 -3.95
N PHE A 456 27.70 -18.91 -4.32
CA PHE A 456 27.83 -19.51 -5.64
C PHE A 456 26.61 -20.35 -6.00
N VAL A 457 26.50 -20.73 -7.27
CA VAL A 457 25.59 -21.79 -7.73
C VAL A 457 26.34 -22.73 -8.66
N GLU A 458 26.02 -24.03 -8.63
CA GLU A 458 26.62 -25.05 -9.49
C GLU A 458 25.93 -25.02 -10.86
N VAL A 459 26.73 -24.95 -11.96
CA VAL A 459 26.25 -24.63 -13.32
C VAL A 459 25.23 -25.62 -13.85
N THR A 460 25.45 -26.95 -13.64
CA THR A 460 24.64 -28.00 -14.29
C THR A 460 23.27 -28.19 -13.60
N THR A 461 23.15 -27.78 -12.35
CA THR A 461 21.92 -27.88 -11.54
C THR A 461 21.20 -26.55 -11.34
N ALA A 462 21.89 -25.42 -11.58
CA ALA A 462 21.33 -24.08 -11.40
C ALA A 462 20.12 -23.85 -12.30
N LEU A 463 19.15 -23.14 -11.77
CA LEU A 463 17.96 -22.73 -12.50
C LEU A 463 18.14 -21.29 -12.98
N LYS A 464 17.82 -21.04 -14.25
CA LYS A 464 17.83 -19.70 -14.82
C LYS A 464 16.69 -18.88 -14.23
N ALA A 465 16.95 -17.62 -13.90
CA ALA A 465 15.96 -16.74 -13.31
C ALA A 465 16.13 -15.27 -13.74
N THR A 466 15.02 -14.56 -13.82
CA THR A 466 14.97 -13.10 -13.97
C THR A 466 14.79 -12.44 -12.61
N PHE A 467 15.58 -11.42 -12.34
CA PHE A 467 15.49 -10.62 -11.11
C PHE A 467 15.04 -9.20 -11.46
N ASN A 468 13.88 -8.81 -10.94
CA ASN A 468 13.35 -7.46 -11.06
C ASN A 468 13.82 -6.63 -9.87
N LEU A 469 14.59 -5.58 -10.14
CA LEU A 469 15.05 -4.62 -9.15
C LEU A 469 14.25 -3.32 -9.33
N TYR A 470 13.63 -2.84 -8.25
CA TYR A 470 12.78 -1.67 -8.28
C TYR A 470 13.36 -0.54 -7.45
N GLU A 471 13.41 0.65 -8.06
CA GLU A 471 13.75 1.91 -7.44
C GLU A 471 12.50 2.82 -7.40
N PRO A 472 12.52 3.94 -6.66
CA PRO A 472 11.38 4.85 -6.62
C PRO A 472 10.91 5.24 -8.02
N LEU A 473 9.60 5.15 -8.28
CA LEU A 473 9.00 5.46 -9.57
C LEU A 473 9.04 6.96 -9.88
N VAL A 474 8.93 7.79 -8.85
CA VAL A 474 8.92 9.25 -8.96
C VAL A 474 9.84 9.83 -7.87
N PHE A 475 10.48 10.93 -8.17
CA PHE A 475 11.22 11.70 -7.18
C PHE A 475 10.35 12.82 -6.60
N ASP A 476 10.55 13.12 -5.32
CA ASP A 476 9.91 14.25 -4.67
C ASP A 476 10.29 15.57 -5.35
N GLU A 477 9.44 16.56 -5.19
CA GLU A 477 9.70 17.90 -5.67
C GLU A 477 10.83 18.55 -4.88
N THR A 478 11.77 19.14 -5.59
CA THR A 478 12.89 19.92 -5.05
C THR A 478 12.85 21.34 -5.59
N GLU A 479 13.66 22.27 -5.06
CA GLU A 479 13.77 23.63 -5.60
C GLU A 479 14.14 23.66 -7.09
N GLU A 480 14.92 22.67 -7.56
CA GLU A 480 15.31 22.55 -8.97
C GLU A 480 14.19 21.99 -9.86
N THR A 481 13.27 21.23 -9.29
CA THR A 481 12.21 20.53 -10.02
C THR A 481 10.81 21.08 -9.75
N LYS A 482 10.66 22.14 -8.96
CA LYS A 482 9.37 22.74 -8.59
C LYS A 482 8.48 23.19 -9.76
N ASN A 483 9.08 23.44 -10.91
CA ASN A 483 8.35 23.82 -12.13
C ASN A 483 8.11 22.62 -13.08
N LYS A 484 8.61 21.43 -12.73
CA LYS A 484 8.40 20.23 -13.52
C LYS A 484 7.06 19.58 -13.17
N SER A 485 6.38 19.12 -14.19
CA SER A 485 5.18 18.29 -14.01
C SER A 485 5.54 16.98 -13.30
N PHE A 486 4.54 16.32 -12.77
CA PHE A 486 4.68 14.99 -12.16
C PHE A 486 5.37 13.98 -13.10
N ILE A 487 5.01 13.99 -14.39
CA ILE A 487 5.57 13.06 -15.40
C ILE A 487 7.06 13.33 -15.66
N GLU A 488 7.49 14.59 -15.63
CA GLU A 488 8.90 14.95 -15.83
C GLU A 488 9.80 14.56 -14.64
N ARG A 489 9.21 14.16 -13.51
CA ARG A 489 9.92 13.68 -12.32
C ARG A 489 9.96 12.15 -12.22
N LEU A 490 9.43 11.43 -13.21
CA LEU A 490 9.51 9.98 -13.25
C LEU A 490 10.96 9.50 -13.38
N ASN A 491 11.30 8.46 -12.64
CA ASN A 491 12.61 7.82 -12.67
C ASN A 491 12.68 6.83 -13.85
N PRO A 492 13.47 7.11 -14.89
CA PRO A 492 13.59 6.20 -16.04
C PRO A 492 14.25 4.86 -15.68
N ASN A 493 14.99 4.81 -14.57
CA ASN A 493 15.68 3.63 -14.06
C ASN A 493 14.91 2.96 -12.91
N SER A 494 13.61 3.22 -12.79
CA SER A 494 12.78 2.65 -11.71
C SER A 494 12.61 1.13 -11.78
N TRP A 495 12.97 0.50 -12.88
CA TRP A 495 12.91 -0.94 -13.07
C TRP A 495 14.11 -1.45 -13.86
N VAL A 496 14.94 -2.27 -13.20
CA VAL A 496 16.08 -2.94 -13.82
C VAL A 496 15.83 -4.45 -13.79
N LYS A 497 16.01 -5.11 -14.93
CA LYS A 497 15.93 -6.57 -15.06
C LYS A 497 17.33 -7.15 -15.21
N LEU A 498 17.63 -8.14 -14.39
CA LEU A 498 18.87 -8.91 -14.49
C LEU A 498 18.53 -10.38 -14.77
N GLU A 499 19.37 -11.02 -15.60
CA GLU A 499 19.29 -12.45 -15.85
C GLU A 499 20.42 -13.15 -15.10
N GLY A 500 20.07 -14.17 -14.32
CA GLY A 500 21.04 -14.87 -13.52
C GLY A 500 20.58 -16.29 -13.18
N PHE A 501 21.10 -16.82 -12.09
CA PHE A 501 20.87 -18.20 -11.70
C PHE A 501 20.59 -18.33 -10.21
N VAL A 502 19.76 -19.31 -9.86
CA VAL A 502 19.46 -19.69 -8.49
C VAL A 502 19.77 -21.16 -8.26
N GLU A 503 19.97 -21.55 -7.02
CA GLU A 503 20.20 -22.95 -6.66
C GLU A 503 18.96 -23.82 -6.95
N ALA A 504 19.18 -25.11 -7.20
CA ALA A 504 18.14 -26.07 -7.59
C ALA A 504 17.02 -26.25 -6.56
N SER A 505 17.23 -25.90 -5.29
CA SER A 505 16.22 -25.98 -4.22
C SER A 505 15.00 -25.09 -4.47
N LEU A 506 15.11 -24.12 -5.39
CA LEU A 506 14.02 -23.22 -5.76
C LEU A 506 13.12 -23.71 -6.89
N LYS A 507 13.31 -24.97 -7.35
CA LYS A 507 12.53 -25.55 -8.45
C LYS A 507 11.02 -25.49 -8.25
N ASP A 508 10.58 -25.73 -7.00
CA ASP A 508 9.16 -25.82 -6.66
C ASP A 508 8.61 -24.51 -6.02
N THR A 509 9.31 -23.40 -6.21
CA THR A 509 8.88 -22.09 -5.72
C THR A 509 7.53 -21.69 -6.32
N LYS A 510 6.68 -21.05 -5.51
CA LYS A 510 5.34 -20.61 -5.91
C LYS A 510 5.22 -19.09 -5.84
N PRO A 511 4.29 -18.49 -6.56
CA PRO A 511 3.99 -17.07 -6.42
C PRO A 511 3.80 -16.66 -4.95
N LEU A 512 4.41 -15.54 -4.57
CA LEU A 512 4.46 -14.98 -3.22
C LEU A 512 5.34 -15.72 -2.21
N ASP A 513 6.07 -16.77 -2.59
CA ASP A 513 7.14 -17.31 -1.75
C ASP A 513 8.24 -16.25 -1.57
N ARG A 514 8.76 -16.13 -0.36
CA ARG A 514 9.71 -15.08 0.03
C ARG A 514 11.03 -15.68 0.47
N TYR A 515 12.11 -15.03 0.03
CA TYR A 515 13.48 -15.48 0.26
C TYR A 515 14.37 -14.31 0.64
N GLN A 516 15.37 -14.57 1.44
CA GLN A 516 16.54 -13.71 1.54
C GLN A 516 17.64 -14.27 0.64
N PHE A 517 17.82 -13.76 -0.58
CA PHE A 517 18.98 -14.15 -1.36
C PHE A 517 20.25 -13.63 -0.70
N ILE A 518 21.11 -14.58 -0.34
CA ILE A 518 22.31 -14.32 0.45
C ILE A 518 23.13 -13.18 -0.18
N ARG A 519 23.46 -12.17 0.61
CA ARG A 519 24.24 -10.98 0.22
C ARG A 519 23.54 -10.05 -0.80
N ASN A 520 22.36 -10.37 -1.28
CA ASN A 520 21.65 -9.59 -2.31
C ASN A 520 20.47 -8.79 -1.74
N GLY A 521 19.54 -9.43 -1.07
CA GLY A 521 18.33 -8.76 -0.58
C GLY A 521 17.20 -9.71 -0.27
N TYR A 522 16.03 -9.14 -0.01
CA TYR A 522 14.79 -9.89 0.15
C TYR A 522 14.02 -9.88 -1.15
N TYR A 523 13.56 -11.05 -1.56
CA TYR A 523 12.90 -11.28 -2.83
C TYR A 523 11.60 -12.05 -2.65
N CYS A 524 10.70 -11.85 -3.59
CA CYS A 524 9.42 -12.53 -3.69
C CYS A 524 9.27 -13.14 -5.07
N THR A 525 8.80 -14.39 -5.16
CA THR A 525 8.48 -15.01 -6.44
C THR A 525 7.29 -14.29 -7.07
N ASP A 526 7.47 -13.78 -8.30
CA ASP A 526 6.42 -13.06 -9.02
C ASP A 526 5.29 -14.00 -9.45
N LYS A 527 4.08 -13.45 -9.57
CA LYS A 527 2.90 -14.18 -10.06
C LYS A 527 3.05 -14.71 -11.50
N GLU A 528 3.93 -14.12 -12.29
CA GLU A 528 4.23 -14.50 -13.68
C GLU A 528 5.34 -15.57 -13.77
N SER A 529 5.91 -15.98 -12.63
CA SER A 529 6.90 -17.05 -12.57
C SER A 529 6.29 -18.39 -13.00
N THR A 530 7.03 -19.15 -13.78
CA THR A 530 6.67 -20.52 -14.21
C THR A 530 7.81 -21.48 -13.88
N GLU A 531 7.57 -22.80 -13.97
CA GLU A 531 8.61 -23.81 -13.76
C GLU A 531 9.79 -23.67 -14.74
N GLU A 532 9.53 -23.17 -15.96
CA GLU A 532 10.53 -22.97 -17.00
C GLU A 532 11.21 -21.60 -16.92
N HIS A 533 10.57 -20.63 -16.29
CA HIS A 533 11.06 -19.26 -16.18
C HIS A 533 10.73 -18.67 -14.81
N LEU A 534 11.70 -18.74 -13.90
CA LEU A 534 11.59 -18.17 -12.57
C LEU A 534 11.77 -16.65 -12.61
N ILE A 535 10.88 -15.93 -11.94
CA ILE A 535 10.92 -14.48 -11.84
C ILE A 535 10.85 -14.08 -10.37
N PHE A 536 11.80 -13.28 -9.92
CA PHE A 536 11.88 -12.79 -8.54
C PHE A 536 11.87 -11.27 -8.51
N ASN A 537 10.99 -10.72 -7.70
CA ASN A 537 10.89 -9.29 -7.41
C ASN A 537 11.71 -8.96 -6.16
N ARG A 538 12.66 -8.04 -6.26
CA ARG A 538 13.34 -7.53 -5.07
C ARG A 538 12.37 -6.69 -4.26
N THR A 539 12.01 -7.18 -3.08
CA THR A 539 11.14 -6.44 -2.14
C THR A 539 11.91 -5.30 -1.50
N CYS A 540 13.09 -5.59 -0.95
CA CYS A 540 13.99 -4.57 -0.42
C CYS A 540 15.46 -5.05 -0.38
N PRO A 541 16.45 -4.14 -0.35
CA PRO A 541 17.86 -4.49 -0.16
C PRO A 541 18.14 -4.96 1.28
N LEU A 542 19.31 -5.58 1.51
CA LEU A 542 19.72 -6.02 2.86
C LEU A 542 19.95 -4.88 3.84
N LYS A 543 20.41 -3.75 3.36
CA LYS A 543 20.68 -2.56 4.15
C LYS A 543 19.89 -1.39 3.61
N SER A 544 19.48 -0.48 4.51
CA SER A 544 18.97 0.82 4.11
C SER A 544 20.04 1.56 3.29
N SER A 545 19.63 2.32 2.29
CA SER A 545 20.49 3.23 1.55
C SER A 545 20.94 4.43 2.38
N PHE A 546 20.38 4.59 3.57
CA PHE A 546 20.83 5.57 4.56
C PHE A 546 22.00 4.99 5.40
N ASN A 547 23.21 5.27 4.97
CA ASN A 547 24.43 5.29 5.78
C ASN A 547 25.21 6.56 5.47
#